data_f353d4c40a79aa98b3a2e01d907acfe5
#
_entry.id   f353d4c40a79aa98b3a2e01d907acfe5
#
_cell.length_a   1.000
_cell.length_b   1.000
_cell.length_c   1.000
_cell.angle_alpha   90.00
_cell.angle_beta   90.00
_cell.angle_gamma   90.00
#
_symmetry.space_group_name_H-M   'P 1'
#
loop_
_entity.id
_entity.type
_entity.pdbx_description
1 polymer ?
#
loop_
_entity_poly.entity_id
_entity_poly.type
_entity_poly.pdbx_seq_one_letter_code
_entity_poly.pdbx_strand_id
1 'polypeptide(L)'
;MFNFFKKGLAKTLENIVGVKGENKKITKDLLEEILLEADVSYEIVEEIIYYLPPQNEVKKEDLKRVMGSYFLYEKKETNQEKPFVELILGVNGAGKTTSIAKLAYLYKNQNQKVILGACDTFRAGAIEQLKLWAQKVDVDIVLTAQGYDPSAVAFDTISKAKAKDFDRVIIDTAGRLQNQKNLAHELEKIVRISNKALEGAPHRKILVLDGTQGNAGILQAKAFNELVKLDGVIITKLDGTAKGGALFSIARELELPIFYVGVGEQMTDLQEFNANAYLDTLLDPIFK
;
A
#
# COMPACT_ATOMS: atom_id res chain seq x y z
N MET A 1 15.87 5.30 3.97
CA MET A 1 14.70 4.51 3.67
C MET A 1 14.05 4.97 2.37
N PHE A 2 13.54 6.16 2.20
CA PHE A 2 12.90 6.67 0.97
C PHE A 2 13.84 7.47 0.03
N ASN A 3 15.06 7.00 -0.21
CA ASN A 3 16.08 7.74 -0.98
C ASN A 3 15.71 8.07 -2.44
N PHE A 4 14.75 7.36 -3.02
CA PHE A 4 14.27 7.62 -4.38
C PHE A 4 13.48 8.94 -4.46
N PHE A 5 12.69 9.32 -3.43
CA PHE A 5 12.03 10.63 -3.38
C PHE A 5 13.03 11.78 -3.27
N LYS A 6 14.16 11.58 -2.57
CA LYS A 6 15.20 12.63 -2.45
C LYS A 6 15.72 13.08 -3.81
N LYS A 7 15.92 12.16 -4.76
CA LYS A 7 16.43 12.49 -6.10
C LYS A 7 15.41 13.25 -6.93
N GLY A 8 14.14 12.86 -6.87
CA GLY A 8 13.06 13.53 -7.59
C GLY A 8 12.83 14.94 -7.07
N LEU A 9 12.67 15.10 -5.76
CA LEU A 9 12.47 16.39 -5.10
C LEU A 9 13.68 17.31 -5.21
N ALA A 10 14.90 16.81 -5.10
CA ALA A 10 16.10 17.63 -5.30
C ALA A 10 16.13 18.26 -6.69
N LYS A 11 15.78 17.50 -7.74
CA LYS A 11 15.68 18.03 -9.10
C LYS A 11 14.56 19.04 -9.26
N THR A 12 13.42 18.82 -8.62
CA THR A 12 12.28 19.76 -8.59
C THR A 12 12.68 21.06 -7.89
N LEU A 13 13.32 20.98 -6.74
CA LEU A 13 13.82 22.15 -6.00
C LEU A 13 14.90 22.92 -6.76
N GLU A 14 15.82 22.22 -7.43
CA GLU A 14 16.81 22.87 -8.30
C GLU A 14 16.15 23.68 -9.43
N ASN A 15 15.02 23.21 -9.94
CA ASN A 15 14.26 23.91 -10.99
C ASN A 15 13.49 25.13 -10.45
N ILE A 16 12.86 25.02 -9.27
CA ILE A 16 12.02 26.09 -8.68
C ILE A 16 12.86 27.14 -7.97
N VAL A 17 13.81 26.71 -7.14
CA VAL A 17 14.60 27.59 -6.29
C VAL A 17 15.76 28.24 -7.06
N GLY A 18 16.05 27.76 -8.29
CA GLY A 18 17.08 28.29 -9.14
C GLY A 18 18.42 28.38 -8.44
N VAL A 19 19.11 27.26 -8.30
CA VAL A 19 20.53 27.12 -7.99
C VAL A 19 21.08 27.76 -6.70
N LYS A 20 21.64 26.89 -5.83
CA LYS A 20 22.76 27.19 -4.92
C LYS A 20 22.78 28.62 -4.33
N GLY A 21 21.99 28.83 -3.33
CA GLY A 21 22.05 30.05 -2.54
C GLY A 21 21.69 29.75 -1.10
N GLU A 22 22.67 29.91 -0.26
CA GLU A 22 22.63 29.78 1.18
C GLU A 22 21.40 30.43 1.81
N ASN A 23 20.74 29.74 2.78
CA ASN A 23 19.74 30.28 3.70
C ASN A 23 18.51 31.00 3.10
N LYS A 24 17.88 30.45 2.09
CA LYS A 24 16.60 31.01 1.64
C LYS A 24 15.49 30.61 2.61
N LYS A 25 14.86 31.59 3.27
CA LYS A 25 13.68 31.38 4.10
C LYS A 25 12.56 30.82 3.24
N ILE A 26 11.97 29.70 3.65
CA ILE A 26 10.82 29.13 2.97
C ILE A 26 9.59 29.94 3.34
N THR A 27 9.04 30.66 2.36
CA THR A 27 7.78 31.38 2.48
C THR A 27 6.60 30.48 2.11
N LYS A 28 5.38 30.86 2.50
CA LYS A 28 4.17 30.11 2.14
C LYS A 28 3.97 30.03 0.62
N ASP A 29 4.25 31.10 -0.11
CA ASP A 29 4.13 31.13 -1.57
C ASP A 29 5.13 30.17 -2.23
N LEU A 30 6.39 30.17 -1.77
CA LEU A 30 7.40 29.24 -2.27
C LEU A 30 7.05 27.77 -1.90
N LEU A 31 6.51 27.56 -0.70
CA LEU A 31 6.07 26.24 -0.28
C LEU A 31 4.92 25.71 -1.17
N GLU A 32 3.96 26.58 -1.52
CA GLU A 32 2.87 26.24 -2.43
C GLU A 32 3.41 25.71 -3.76
N GLU A 33 4.33 26.46 -4.41
CA GLU A 33 4.96 26.02 -5.65
C GLU A 33 5.65 24.66 -5.51
N ILE A 34 6.41 24.47 -4.42
CA ILE A 34 7.14 23.22 -4.16
C ILE A 34 6.18 22.03 -4.00
N LEU A 35 5.10 22.19 -3.25
CA LEU A 35 4.16 21.12 -2.99
C LEU A 35 3.35 20.75 -4.25
N LEU A 36 2.94 21.74 -5.05
CA LEU A 36 2.26 21.52 -6.33
C LEU A 36 3.18 20.76 -7.31
N GLU A 37 4.43 21.15 -7.40
CA GLU A 37 5.43 20.47 -8.22
C GLU A 37 5.75 19.05 -7.71
N ALA A 38 5.55 18.79 -6.42
CA ALA A 38 5.66 17.46 -5.83
C ALA A 38 4.42 16.59 -6.05
N ASP A 39 3.44 17.00 -6.85
CA ASP A 39 2.15 16.35 -7.11
C ASP A 39 1.23 16.26 -5.88
N VAL A 40 1.36 17.19 -4.93
CA VAL A 40 0.32 17.38 -3.91
C VAL A 40 -0.85 18.12 -4.58
N SER A 41 -2.09 17.64 -4.39
CA SER A 41 -3.25 18.31 -4.99
C SER A 41 -3.44 19.71 -4.43
N TYR A 42 -3.99 20.61 -5.26
CA TYR A 42 -4.17 22.02 -4.90
C TYR A 42 -4.97 22.19 -3.60
N GLU A 43 -6.03 21.43 -3.42
CA GLU A 43 -6.89 21.48 -2.23
C GLU A 43 -6.11 21.09 -0.95
N ILE A 44 -5.20 20.13 -1.05
CA ILE A 44 -4.36 19.72 0.08
C ILE A 44 -3.30 20.78 0.37
N VAL A 45 -2.74 21.39 -0.66
CA VAL A 45 -1.78 22.48 -0.51
C VAL A 45 -2.40 23.69 0.20
N GLU A 46 -3.59 24.12 -0.22
CA GLU A 46 -4.34 25.19 0.46
C GLU A 46 -4.63 24.84 1.92
N GLU A 47 -5.04 23.61 2.18
CA GLU A 47 -5.32 23.13 3.54
C GLU A 47 -4.05 23.12 4.40
N ILE A 48 -2.91 22.66 3.88
CA ILE A 48 -1.63 22.69 4.58
C ILE A 48 -1.26 24.14 4.93
N ILE A 49 -1.34 25.06 3.97
CA ILE A 49 -1.01 26.47 4.17
C ILE A 49 -1.94 27.14 5.20
N TYR A 50 -3.22 26.78 5.18
CA TYR A 50 -4.23 27.28 6.14
C TYR A 50 -3.91 26.88 7.58
N TYR A 51 -3.47 25.64 7.82
CA TYR A 51 -3.14 25.13 9.16
C TYR A 51 -1.74 25.51 9.63
N LEU A 52 -0.89 26.07 8.79
CA LEU A 52 0.39 26.61 9.20
C LEU A 52 0.23 27.89 10.02
N PRO A 53 1.17 28.20 10.95
CA PRO A 53 1.17 29.45 11.71
C PRO A 53 1.04 30.68 10.79
N PRO A 54 0.49 31.81 11.29
CA PRO A 54 0.18 32.97 10.47
C PRO A 54 1.41 33.66 9.88
N GLN A 55 2.62 33.38 10.38
CA GLN A 55 3.87 33.94 9.87
C GLN A 55 4.11 33.45 8.42
N ASN A 56 4.65 34.33 7.59
CA ASN A 56 4.96 33.95 6.20
C ASN A 56 6.15 32.98 6.09
N GLU A 57 7.07 33.04 7.05
CA GLU A 57 8.21 32.10 7.14
C GLU A 57 7.77 30.76 7.73
N VAL A 58 7.95 29.69 6.96
CA VAL A 58 7.55 28.33 7.35
C VAL A 58 8.70 27.62 8.04
N LYS A 59 8.43 27.03 9.21
CA LYS A 59 9.38 26.16 9.92
C LYS A 59 9.11 24.69 9.56
N LYS A 60 10.20 23.94 9.43
CA LYS A 60 10.14 22.49 9.11
C LYS A 60 9.24 21.71 10.07
N GLU A 61 9.35 22.01 11.37
CA GLU A 61 8.61 21.29 12.43
C GLU A 61 7.11 21.55 12.33
N ASP A 62 6.69 22.79 12.03
CA ASP A 62 5.28 23.13 11.86
C ASP A 62 4.71 22.45 10.62
N LEU A 63 5.46 22.50 9.51
CA LEU A 63 5.05 21.83 8.27
C LEU A 63 4.97 20.31 8.45
N LYS A 64 5.97 19.71 9.08
CA LYS A 64 5.97 18.26 9.38
C LYS A 64 4.79 17.85 10.24
N ARG A 65 4.41 18.67 11.24
CA ARG A 65 3.25 18.44 12.10
C ARG A 65 1.94 18.48 11.30
N VAL A 66 1.74 19.51 10.47
CA VAL A 66 0.54 19.65 9.63
C VAL A 66 0.45 18.51 8.61
N MET A 67 1.53 18.25 7.87
CA MET A 67 1.55 17.16 6.89
C MET A 67 1.42 15.78 7.53
N GLY A 68 1.93 15.61 8.76
CA GLY A 68 1.83 14.35 9.52
C GLY A 68 0.39 13.97 9.86
N SER A 69 -0.50 14.95 10.03
CA SER A 69 -1.89 14.71 10.39
C SER A 69 -2.66 13.90 9.32
N TYR A 70 -2.22 13.93 8.07
CA TYR A 70 -2.82 13.13 6.98
C TYR A 70 -2.60 11.62 7.12
N PHE A 71 -1.65 11.19 7.96
CA PHE A 71 -1.28 9.78 8.12
C PHE A 71 -1.62 9.21 9.50
N LEU A 72 -2.46 9.91 10.31
CA LEU A 72 -2.85 9.52 11.67
C LEU A 72 -4.02 8.52 11.69
N TYR A 73 -4.02 7.53 10.79
CA TYR A 73 -5.02 6.46 10.82
C TYR A 73 -4.54 5.32 11.71
N GLU A 74 -5.43 4.87 12.62
CA GLU A 74 -5.12 3.75 13.50
C GLU A 74 -4.89 2.48 12.69
N LYS A 75 -3.69 1.94 12.81
CA LYS A 75 -3.43 0.55 12.41
C LYS A 75 -4.11 -0.31 13.46
N LYS A 76 -5.16 -1.05 13.09
CA LYS A 76 -5.71 -2.07 14.00
C LYS A 76 -4.56 -2.96 14.45
N GLU A 77 -4.35 -3.03 15.77
CA GLU A 77 -3.37 -3.95 16.34
C GLU A 77 -3.67 -5.35 15.83
N THR A 78 -2.66 -6.02 15.33
CA THR A 78 -2.77 -7.41 14.95
C THR A 78 -2.85 -8.21 16.23
N ASN A 79 -4.04 -8.70 16.60
CA ASN A 79 -4.17 -9.71 17.61
C ASN A 79 -3.20 -10.86 17.27
N GLN A 80 -2.61 -11.47 18.28
CA GLN A 80 -1.65 -12.59 18.13
C GLN A 80 -2.33 -13.88 17.66
N GLU A 81 -3.42 -13.78 16.89
CA GLU A 81 -4.14 -14.93 16.36
C GLU A 81 -3.27 -15.66 15.33
N LYS A 82 -3.19 -16.98 15.50
CA LYS A 82 -2.47 -17.87 14.58
C LYS A 82 -3.43 -18.90 14.00
N PRO A 83 -3.41 -19.04 12.68
CA PRO A 83 -2.71 -18.24 11.67
C PRO A 83 -3.37 -16.87 11.47
N PHE A 84 -2.57 -15.83 11.28
CA PHE A 84 -3.09 -14.51 10.88
C PHE A 84 -3.35 -14.49 9.36
N VAL A 85 -4.58 -14.19 8.96
CA VAL A 85 -5.04 -14.29 7.57
C VAL A 85 -5.15 -12.90 6.94
N GLU A 86 -4.42 -12.67 5.86
CA GLU A 86 -4.44 -11.45 5.05
C GLU A 86 -5.03 -11.73 3.66
N LEU A 87 -6.04 -10.97 3.28
CA LEU A 87 -6.67 -10.99 1.96
C LEU A 87 -6.15 -9.82 1.14
N ILE A 88 -5.50 -10.12 0.02
CA ILE A 88 -4.87 -9.11 -0.84
C ILE A 88 -5.75 -8.84 -2.05
N LEU A 89 -6.17 -7.56 -2.17
CA LEU A 89 -7.10 -7.06 -3.17
C LEU A 89 -6.41 -6.06 -4.11
N GLY A 90 -7.05 -5.72 -5.21
CA GLY A 90 -6.59 -4.69 -6.15
C GLY A 90 -6.81 -5.07 -7.60
N VAL A 91 -6.74 -4.09 -8.49
CA VAL A 91 -6.93 -4.32 -9.92
C VAL A 91 -5.77 -5.11 -10.55
N ASN A 92 -6.01 -5.66 -11.74
CA ASN A 92 -4.95 -6.30 -12.51
C ASN A 92 -3.86 -5.27 -12.86
N GLY A 93 -2.59 -5.65 -12.69
CA GLY A 93 -1.46 -4.76 -12.94
C GLY A 93 -1.07 -3.83 -11.77
N ALA A 94 -1.85 -3.76 -10.70
CA ALA A 94 -1.50 -2.97 -9.51
C ALA A 94 -0.30 -3.52 -8.71
N GLY A 95 0.18 -4.72 -9.02
CA GLY A 95 1.32 -5.33 -8.33
C GLY A 95 0.95 -6.29 -7.19
N LYS A 96 -0.30 -6.81 -7.15
CA LYS A 96 -0.76 -7.76 -6.10
C LYS A 96 0.17 -8.95 -5.92
N THR A 97 0.36 -9.75 -6.95
CA THR A 97 1.16 -10.99 -6.88
C THR A 97 2.60 -10.73 -6.46
N THR A 98 3.20 -9.62 -6.94
CA THR A 98 4.53 -9.18 -6.53
C THR A 98 4.55 -8.74 -5.06
N SER A 99 3.53 -8.00 -4.61
CA SER A 99 3.41 -7.57 -3.21
C SER A 99 3.23 -8.75 -2.27
N ILE A 100 2.43 -9.76 -2.65
CA ILE A 100 2.26 -11.01 -1.92
C ILE A 100 3.60 -11.73 -1.74
N ALA A 101 4.38 -11.85 -2.81
CA ALA A 101 5.70 -12.48 -2.75
C ALA A 101 6.66 -11.73 -1.81
N LYS A 102 6.67 -10.40 -1.89
CA LYS A 102 7.49 -9.55 -1.02
C LYS A 102 7.04 -9.58 0.44
N LEU A 103 5.72 -9.61 0.72
CA LEU A 103 5.19 -9.81 2.07
C LEU A 103 5.60 -11.18 2.63
N ALA A 104 5.45 -12.24 1.84
CA ALA A 104 5.87 -13.57 2.23
C ALA A 104 7.36 -13.63 2.57
N TYR A 105 8.20 -12.99 1.75
CA TYR A 105 9.63 -12.85 2.01
C TYR A 105 9.93 -12.08 3.30
N LEU A 106 9.22 -10.96 3.53
CA LEU A 106 9.36 -10.15 4.74
C LEU A 106 9.03 -10.97 6.00
N TYR A 107 7.88 -11.67 6.01
CA TYR A 107 7.46 -12.48 7.14
C TYR A 107 8.38 -13.69 7.38
N LYS A 108 8.83 -14.35 6.31
CA LYS A 108 9.81 -15.42 6.42
C LYS A 108 11.12 -14.96 7.07
N ASN A 109 11.60 -13.77 6.71
CA ASN A 109 12.80 -13.19 7.32
C ASN A 109 12.60 -12.80 8.80
N GLN A 110 11.35 -12.70 9.23
CA GLN A 110 10.98 -12.54 10.64
C GLN A 110 10.77 -13.89 11.36
N ASN A 111 11.22 -15.00 10.75
CA ASN A 111 11.06 -16.38 11.22
C ASN A 111 9.60 -16.82 11.35
N GLN A 112 8.68 -16.26 10.57
CA GLN A 112 7.29 -16.65 10.53
C GLN A 112 7.08 -17.72 9.43
N LYS A 113 6.27 -18.70 9.73
CA LYS A 113 5.87 -19.76 8.79
C LYS A 113 4.70 -19.28 7.95
N VAL A 114 4.91 -19.14 6.65
CA VAL A 114 3.98 -18.49 5.71
C VAL A 114 3.42 -19.51 4.71
N ILE A 115 2.12 -19.39 4.42
CA ILE A 115 1.47 -20.12 3.34
C ILE A 115 0.66 -19.17 2.45
N LEU A 116 0.70 -19.39 1.13
CA LEU A 116 -0.03 -18.62 0.14
C LEU A 116 -1.27 -19.38 -0.34
N GLY A 117 -2.35 -18.65 -0.65
CA GLY A 117 -3.56 -19.15 -1.30
C GLY A 117 -3.79 -18.51 -2.66
N ALA A 118 -3.78 -19.30 -3.75
CA ALA A 118 -3.95 -18.82 -5.12
C ALA A 118 -5.44 -18.74 -5.50
N CYS A 119 -6.15 -17.69 -5.05
CA CYS A 119 -7.57 -17.53 -5.32
C CYS A 119 -7.91 -16.71 -6.58
N ASP A 120 -6.95 -16.19 -7.36
CA ASP A 120 -7.19 -15.70 -8.74
C ASP A 120 -7.26 -16.91 -9.71
N THR A 121 -8.24 -17.79 -9.47
CA THR A 121 -8.35 -19.09 -10.16
C THR A 121 -8.77 -18.98 -11.62
N PHE A 122 -9.33 -17.86 -12.05
CA PHE A 122 -9.76 -17.66 -13.44
C PHE A 122 -8.60 -17.32 -14.38
N ARG A 123 -7.43 -17.00 -13.86
CA ARG A 123 -6.26 -16.63 -14.64
C ARG A 123 -5.15 -17.65 -14.45
N ALA A 124 -5.02 -18.58 -15.41
CA ALA A 124 -3.96 -19.60 -15.37
C ALA A 124 -2.56 -19.01 -15.17
N GLY A 125 -2.27 -17.89 -15.84
CA GLY A 125 -1.00 -17.17 -15.69
C GLY A 125 -0.79 -16.57 -14.28
N ALA A 126 -1.86 -16.19 -13.56
CA ALA A 126 -1.74 -15.70 -12.19
C ALA A 126 -1.40 -16.83 -11.22
N ILE A 127 -2.03 -17.99 -11.37
CA ILE A 127 -1.73 -19.18 -10.57
C ILE A 127 -0.27 -19.59 -10.75
N GLU A 128 0.20 -19.69 -12.00
CA GLU A 128 1.58 -20.10 -12.28
C GLU A 128 2.59 -19.03 -11.80
N GLN A 129 2.28 -17.74 -11.98
CA GLN A 129 3.10 -16.66 -11.46
C GLN A 129 3.25 -16.71 -9.93
N LEU A 130 2.15 -16.91 -9.20
CA LEU A 130 2.20 -17.00 -7.74
C LEU A 130 2.96 -18.26 -7.28
N LYS A 131 2.83 -19.37 -8.00
CA LYS A 131 3.59 -20.60 -7.74
C LYS A 131 5.10 -20.38 -7.90
N LEU A 132 5.54 -19.74 -8.98
CA LEU A 132 6.95 -19.41 -9.19
C LEU A 132 7.49 -18.49 -8.09
N TRP A 133 6.70 -17.53 -7.63
CA TRP A 133 7.05 -16.69 -6.50
C TRP A 133 7.15 -17.46 -5.19
N ALA A 134 6.20 -18.37 -4.90
CA ALA A 134 6.24 -19.23 -3.72
C ALA A 134 7.52 -20.07 -3.69
N GLN A 135 7.89 -20.64 -4.83
CA GLN A 135 9.15 -21.40 -4.98
C GLN A 135 10.39 -20.52 -4.75
N LYS A 136 10.41 -19.30 -5.35
CA LYS A 136 11.53 -18.36 -5.20
C LYS A 136 11.74 -17.89 -3.77
N VAL A 137 10.65 -17.67 -3.04
CA VAL A 137 10.66 -17.27 -1.62
C VAL A 137 10.83 -18.48 -0.71
N ASP A 138 10.59 -19.68 -1.23
CA ASP A 138 10.58 -20.95 -0.49
C ASP A 138 9.53 -20.90 0.64
N VAL A 139 8.27 -20.74 0.25
CA VAL A 139 7.09 -20.78 1.13
C VAL A 139 6.04 -21.74 0.57
N ASP A 140 5.20 -22.27 1.44
CA ASP A 140 4.09 -23.16 1.05
C ASP A 140 3.03 -22.41 0.24
N ILE A 141 2.38 -23.13 -0.67
CA ILE A 141 1.25 -22.61 -1.45
C ILE A 141 0.15 -23.67 -1.57
N VAL A 142 -1.10 -23.22 -1.55
CA VAL A 142 -2.27 -23.96 -1.99
C VAL A 142 -2.75 -23.39 -3.32
N LEU A 143 -2.84 -24.26 -4.31
CA LEU A 143 -3.31 -23.93 -5.65
C LEU A 143 -4.19 -25.06 -6.18
N THR A 144 -5.04 -24.71 -7.14
CA THR A 144 -5.99 -25.64 -7.77
C THR A 144 -5.93 -25.47 -9.29
N ALA A 145 -6.71 -26.30 -10.01
CA ALA A 145 -6.90 -26.12 -11.44
C ALA A 145 -7.62 -24.80 -11.74
N GLN A 146 -7.39 -24.27 -12.95
CA GLN A 146 -8.07 -23.08 -13.44
C GLN A 146 -9.60 -23.26 -13.41
N GLY A 147 -10.31 -22.19 -13.01
CA GLY A 147 -11.77 -22.16 -12.93
C GLY A 147 -12.36 -22.80 -11.67
N TYR A 148 -11.52 -23.24 -10.74
CA TYR A 148 -12.00 -23.73 -9.46
C TYR A 148 -12.58 -22.60 -8.58
N ASP A 149 -13.40 -22.95 -7.59
CA ASP A 149 -14.02 -21.95 -6.70
C ASP A 149 -12.96 -21.26 -5.82
N PRO A 150 -12.73 -19.93 -5.96
CA PRO A 150 -11.75 -19.20 -5.16
C PRO A 150 -11.96 -19.34 -3.65
N SER A 151 -13.22 -19.41 -3.21
CA SER A 151 -13.55 -19.54 -1.79
C SER A 151 -13.16 -20.90 -1.20
N ALA A 152 -13.19 -21.96 -2.02
CA ALA A 152 -12.72 -23.28 -1.60
C ALA A 152 -11.20 -23.28 -1.41
N VAL A 153 -10.44 -22.62 -2.31
CA VAL A 153 -8.99 -22.47 -2.17
C VAL A 153 -8.64 -21.70 -0.88
N ALA A 154 -9.37 -20.63 -0.58
CA ALA A 154 -9.20 -19.88 0.65
C ALA A 154 -9.44 -20.76 1.90
N PHE A 155 -10.53 -21.53 1.88
CA PHE A 155 -10.85 -22.48 2.96
C PHE A 155 -9.75 -23.51 3.17
N ASP A 156 -9.29 -24.15 2.10
CA ASP A 156 -8.26 -25.18 2.15
C ASP A 156 -6.92 -24.63 2.63
N THR A 157 -6.58 -23.38 2.20
CA THR A 157 -5.36 -22.69 2.64
C THR A 157 -5.38 -22.44 4.14
N ILE A 158 -6.48 -21.89 4.66
CA ILE A 158 -6.63 -21.58 6.09
C ILE A 158 -6.67 -22.88 6.91
N SER A 159 -7.39 -23.91 6.44
CA SER A 159 -7.47 -25.20 7.11
C SER A 159 -6.11 -25.89 7.18
N LYS A 160 -5.34 -25.88 6.09
CA LYS A 160 -3.96 -26.39 6.08
C LYS A 160 -3.06 -25.58 7.01
N ALA A 161 -3.24 -24.24 7.05
CA ALA A 161 -2.47 -23.37 7.93
C ALA A 161 -2.69 -23.70 9.41
N LYS A 162 -3.95 -23.90 9.82
CA LYS A 162 -4.31 -24.36 11.19
C LYS A 162 -3.71 -25.72 11.51
N ALA A 163 -3.87 -26.69 10.61
CA ALA A 163 -3.42 -28.07 10.84
C ALA A 163 -1.90 -28.21 10.94
N LYS A 164 -1.15 -27.30 10.32
CA LYS A 164 0.33 -27.35 10.25
C LYS A 164 1.01 -26.21 11.01
N ASP A 165 0.27 -25.50 11.83
CA ASP A 165 0.77 -24.40 12.69
C ASP A 165 1.57 -23.34 11.91
N PHE A 166 0.93 -22.76 10.89
CA PHE A 166 1.46 -21.60 10.20
C PHE A 166 1.16 -20.32 10.97
N ASP A 167 2.08 -19.34 10.87
CA ASP A 167 1.91 -18.02 11.49
C ASP A 167 1.08 -17.09 10.60
N ARG A 168 1.28 -17.17 9.27
CA ARG A 168 0.69 -16.27 8.28
C ARG A 168 0.04 -17.01 7.12
N VAL A 169 -1.13 -16.52 6.73
CA VAL A 169 -1.81 -16.89 5.47
C VAL A 169 -1.97 -15.64 4.63
N ILE A 170 -1.51 -15.67 3.39
CA ILE A 170 -1.69 -14.57 2.44
C ILE A 170 -2.49 -15.11 1.25
N ILE A 171 -3.68 -14.53 1.03
CA ILE A 171 -4.62 -14.96 -0.02
C ILE A 171 -4.59 -13.95 -1.17
N ASP A 172 -4.21 -14.41 -2.38
CA ASP A 172 -4.33 -13.65 -3.62
C ASP A 172 -5.79 -13.66 -4.10
N THR A 173 -6.26 -12.58 -4.74
CA THR A 173 -7.61 -12.49 -5.30
C THR A 173 -7.62 -11.99 -6.75
N ALA A 174 -8.72 -12.26 -7.45
CA ALA A 174 -8.98 -11.65 -8.74
C ALA A 174 -9.07 -10.11 -8.63
N GLY A 175 -8.70 -9.41 -9.71
CA GLY A 175 -8.70 -7.95 -9.77
C GLY A 175 -9.56 -7.38 -10.91
N ARG A 176 -10.70 -8.02 -11.23
CA ARG A 176 -11.55 -7.67 -12.38
C ARG A 176 -12.61 -6.64 -12.02
N LEU A 177 -12.17 -5.42 -11.66
CA LEU A 177 -13.09 -4.35 -11.24
C LEU A 177 -14.09 -3.93 -12.32
N GLN A 178 -13.79 -4.17 -13.60
CA GLN A 178 -14.71 -3.93 -14.72
C GLN A 178 -15.99 -4.78 -14.65
N ASN A 179 -15.98 -5.86 -13.89
CA ASN A 179 -17.15 -6.69 -13.59
C ASN A 179 -17.46 -6.67 -12.10
N GLN A 180 -17.83 -5.49 -11.58
CA GLN A 180 -18.01 -5.22 -10.15
C GLN A 180 -18.96 -6.20 -9.46
N LYS A 181 -20.10 -6.55 -10.09
CA LYS A 181 -21.08 -7.46 -9.47
C LYS A 181 -20.50 -8.84 -9.20
N ASN A 182 -19.81 -9.43 -10.18
CA ASN A 182 -19.22 -10.75 -10.03
C ASN A 182 -18.07 -10.72 -9.02
N LEU A 183 -17.25 -9.68 -9.07
CA LEU A 183 -16.15 -9.48 -8.12
C LEU A 183 -16.68 -9.32 -6.68
N ALA A 184 -17.75 -8.53 -6.48
CA ALA A 184 -18.39 -8.36 -5.19
C ALA A 184 -18.82 -9.71 -4.60
N HIS A 185 -19.60 -10.49 -5.35
CA HIS A 185 -20.06 -11.82 -4.91
C HIS A 185 -18.90 -12.77 -4.60
N GLU A 186 -17.83 -12.73 -5.42
CA GLU A 186 -16.64 -13.55 -5.20
C GLU A 186 -15.93 -13.17 -3.90
N LEU A 187 -15.67 -11.86 -3.70
CA LEU A 187 -14.98 -11.37 -2.51
C LEU A 187 -15.79 -11.58 -1.23
N GLU A 188 -17.10 -11.28 -1.25
CA GLU A 188 -18.00 -11.57 -0.13
C GLU A 188 -18.01 -13.05 0.24
N LYS A 189 -18.01 -13.93 -0.77
CA LYS A 189 -17.96 -15.36 -0.56
C LYS A 189 -16.63 -15.79 0.04
N ILE A 190 -15.49 -15.28 -0.45
CA ILE A 190 -14.16 -15.55 0.11
C ILE A 190 -14.11 -15.11 1.58
N VAL A 191 -14.56 -13.90 1.92
CA VAL A 191 -14.60 -13.38 3.29
C VAL A 191 -15.45 -14.27 4.19
N ARG A 192 -16.67 -14.59 3.77
CA ARG A 192 -17.57 -15.47 4.53
C ARG A 192 -17.00 -16.88 4.76
N ILE A 193 -16.38 -17.47 3.75
CA ILE A 193 -15.82 -18.81 3.82
C ILE A 193 -14.52 -18.82 4.62
N SER A 194 -13.71 -17.76 4.55
CA SER A 194 -12.54 -17.58 5.43
C SER A 194 -12.94 -17.56 6.90
N ASN A 195 -14.01 -16.82 7.24
CA ASN A 195 -14.54 -16.79 8.61
C ASN A 195 -15.08 -18.16 9.09
N LYS A 196 -15.58 -18.99 8.17
CA LYS A 196 -15.98 -20.36 8.51
C LYS A 196 -14.77 -21.27 8.79
N ALA A 197 -13.65 -21.07 8.08
CA ALA A 197 -12.43 -21.85 8.28
C ALA A 197 -11.72 -21.47 9.59
N LEU A 198 -11.73 -20.17 9.91
CA LEU A 198 -11.18 -19.59 11.12
C LEU A 198 -12.02 -18.38 11.51
N GLU A 199 -12.61 -18.38 12.70
CA GLU A 199 -13.40 -17.27 13.21
C GLU A 199 -12.58 -15.98 13.21
N GLY A 200 -13.18 -14.88 12.74
CA GLY A 200 -12.51 -13.61 12.57
C GLY A 200 -11.71 -13.43 11.26
N ALA A 201 -11.43 -14.50 10.52
CA ALA A 201 -10.70 -14.38 9.25
C ALA A 201 -11.61 -13.88 8.09
N PRO A 202 -11.05 -13.13 7.14
CA PRO A 202 -9.69 -12.60 7.11
C PRO A 202 -9.49 -11.49 8.14
N HIS A 203 -8.38 -11.54 8.89
CA HIS A 203 -8.08 -10.57 9.94
C HIS A 203 -7.69 -9.20 9.36
N ARG A 204 -7.20 -9.19 8.11
CA ARG A 204 -6.82 -7.97 7.41
C ARG A 204 -7.14 -8.07 5.92
N LYS A 205 -7.82 -7.07 5.38
CA LYS A 205 -8.13 -6.89 3.97
C LYS A 205 -7.33 -5.70 3.45
N ILE A 206 -6.33 -5.98 2.61
CA ILE A 206 -5.36 -5.00 2.15
C ILE A 206 -5.54 -4.78 0.65
N LEU A 207 -5.73 -3.53 0.25
CA LEU A 207 -5.77 -3.16 -1.15
C LEU A 207 -4.37 -2.78 -1.64
N VAL A 208 -3.97 -3.34 -2.77
CA VAL A 208 -2.77 -2.94 -3.49
C VAL A 208 -3.13 -1.91 -4.54
N LEU A 209 -2.55 -0.71 -4.42
CA LEU A 209 -2.72 0.42 -5.32
C LEU A 209 -1.44 0.70 -6.09
N ASP A 210 -1.59 1.01 -7.37
CA ASP A 210 -0.51 1.55 -8.19
C ASP A 210 -0.38 3.06 -7.95
N GLY A 211 0.71 3.48 -7.31
CA GLY A 211 0.96 4.88 -6.96
C GLY A 211 1.10 5.83 -8.15
N THR A 212 1.25 5.29 -9.38
CA THR A 212 1.33 6.10 -10.61
C THR A 212 -0.05 6.49 -11.16
N GLN A 213 -1.14 5.90 -10.64
CA GLN A 213 -2.47 6.09 -11.20
C GLN A 213 -3.24 7.32 -10.67
N GLY A 214 -2.71 8.01 -9.65
CA GLY A 214 -3.36 9.21 -9.11
C GLY A 214 -4.84 9.00 -8.77
N ASN A 215 -5.72 9.90 -9.23
CA ASN A 215 -7.15 9.87 -8.95
C ASN A 215 -7.85 8.57 -9.39
N ALA A 216 -7.39 7.91 -10.46
CA ALA A 216 -7.95 6.64 -10.89
C ALA A 216 -7.73 5.54 -9.84
N GLY A 217 -6.57 5.53 -9.18
CA GLY A 217 -6.28 4.63 -8.07
C GLY A 217 -7.19 4.89 -6.86
N ILE A 218 -7.46 6.15 -6.54
CA ILE A 218 -8.36 6.54 -5.45
C ILE A 218 -9.80 6.06 -5.72
N LEU A 219 -10.31 6.26 -6.93
CA LEU A 219 -11.64 5.78 -7.31
C LEU A 219 -11.76 4.26 -7.24
N GLN A 220 -10.70 3.54 -7.67
CA GLN A 220 -10.64 2.09 -7.52
C GLN A 220 -10.68 1.67 -6.05
N ALA A 221 -9.94 2.36 -5.19
CA ALA A 221 -9.91 2.05 -3.77
C ALA A 221 -11.26 2.28 -3.09
N LYS A 222 -11.96 3.38 -3.41
CA LYS A 222 -13.32 3.63 -2.92
C LYS A 222 -14.26 2.50 -3.33
N ALA A 223 -14.22 2.07 -4.61
CA ALA A 223 -15.03 0.97 -5.08
C ALA A 223 -14.73 -0.36 -4.35
N PHE A 224 -13.46 -0.71 -4.10
CA PHE A 224 -13.13 -1.89 -3.31
C PHE A 224 -13.58 -1.77 -1.85
N ASN A 225 -13.47 -0.58 -1.25
CA ASN A 225 -13.89 -0.34 0.13
C ASN A 225 -15.40 -0.49 0.33
N GLU A 226 -16.19 -0.12 -0.68
CA GLU A 226 -17.63 -0.37 -0.71
C GLU A 226 -17.95 -1.88 -0.73
N LEU A 227 -17.14 -2.68 -1.45
CA LEU A 227 -17.36 -4.12 -1.57
C LEU A 227 -17.01 -4.89 -0.29
N VAL A 228 -15.88 -4.60 0.36
CA VAL A 228 -15.35 -5.47 1.44
C VAL A 228 -14.75 -4.73 2.63
N LYS A 229 -15.04 -3.49 2.88
CA LYS A 229 -14.44 -2.69 3.97
C LYS A 229 -12.96 -3.00 4.21
N LEU A 230 -12.10 -2.20 3.62
CA LEU A 230 -10.66 -2.37 3.70
C LEU A 230 -10.11 -2.04 5.10
N ASP A 231 -9.01 -2.68 5.47
CA ASP A 231 -8.29 -2.39 6.71
C ASP A 231 -7.03 -1.54 6.48
N GLY A 232 -6.60 -1.37 5.22
CA GLY A 232 -5.49 -0.52 4.82
C GLY A 232 -5.01 -0.80 3.40
N VAL A 233 -3.93 -0.12 3.01
CA VAL A 233 -3.41 -0.16 1.64
C VAL A 233 -1.92 -0.48 1.58
N ILE A 234 -1.51 -1.07 0.46
CA ILE A 234 -0.12 -1.15 -0.01
C ILE A 234 -0.04 -0.29 -1.27
N ILE A 235 0.91 0.64 -1.31
CA ILE A 235 1.11 1.50 -2.48
C ILE A 235 2.36 1.06 -3.20
N THR A 236 2.23 0.67 -4.46
CA THR A 236 3.31 0.14 -5.30
C THR A 236 3.81 1.18 -6.31
N LYS A 237 4.94 0.87 -6.96
CA LYS A 237 5.53 1.65 -8.07
C LYS A 237 5.87 3.10 -7.73
N LEU A 238 6.18 3.36 -6.46
CA LEU A 238 6.57 4.70 -6.03
C LEU A 238 7.93 5.13 -6.60
N ASP A 239 8.77 4.19 -7.00
CA ASP A 239 10.03 4.41 -7.73
C ASP A 239 9.81 4.96 -9.14
N GLY A 240 8.62 4.75 -9.73
CA GLY A 240 8.20 5.33 -11.01
C GLY A 240 7.67 6.75 -10.91
N THR A 241 7.44 7.27 -9.70
CA THR A 241 7.00 8.67 -9.49
C THR A 241 8.17 9.49 -8.97
N ALA A 242 8.56 10.53 -9.71
CA ALA A 242 9.55 11.51 -9.24
C ALA A 242 9.02 12.34 -8.04
N LYS A 243 7.74 12.21 -7.72
CA LYS A 243 6.96 13.13 -6.90
C LYS A 243 6.17 12.35 -5.84
N GLY A 244 6.47 12.60 -4.58
CA GLY A 244 5.89 11.87 -3.45
C GLY A 244 4.47 12.30 -3.05
N GLY A 245 3.97 13.44 -3.56
CA GLY A 245 2.74 14.08 -3.08
C GLY A 245 1.45 13.26 -3.23
N ALA A 246 1.41 12.31 -4.17
CA ALA A 246 0.25 11.45 -4.36
C ALA A 246 -0.18 10.67 -3.09
N LEU A 247 0.77 10.40 -2.16
CA LEU A 247 0.44 9.72 -0.90
C LEU A 247 -0.49 10.54 -0.01
N PHE A 248 -0.42 11.87 -0.04
CA PHE A 248 -1.31 12.74 0.73
C PHE A 248 -2.74 12.63 0.23
N SER A 249 -2.93 12.67 -1.10
CA SER A 249 -4.26 12.52 -1.72
C SER A 249 -4.85 11.16 -1.40
N ILE A 250 -4.06 10.09 -1.49
CA ILE A 250 -4.49 8.74 -1.15
C ILE A 250 -4.87 8.64 0.34
N ALA A 251 -4.03 9.15 1.24
CA ALA A 251 -4.30 9.10 2.68
C ALA A 251 -5.57 9.88 3.05
N ARG A 252 -5.74 11.10 2.52
CA ARG A 252 -6.91 11.94 2.77
C ARG A 252 -8.19 11.32 2.26
N GLU A 253 -8.18 10.85 1.01
CA GLU A 253 -9.39 10.39 0.32
C GLU A 253 -9.87 9.02 0.78
N LEU A 254 -8.98 8.18 1.24
CA LEU A 254 -9.33 6.83 1.67
C LEU A 254 -9.56 6.71 3.16
N GLU A 255 -8.95 7.59 3.97
CA GLU A 255 -8.99 7.51 5.43
C GLU A 255 -8.56 6.13 5.96
N LEU A 256 -7.61 5.50 5.26
CA LEU A 256 -7.10 4.17 5.56
C LEU A 256 -5.59 4.21 5.85
N PRO A 257 -5.10 3.39 6.77
CA PRO A 257 -3.67 3.30 7.03
C PRO A 257 -2.91 2.75 5.81
N ILE A 258 -1.78 3.36 5.51
CA ILE A 258 -0.81 2.81 4.58
C ILE A 258 0.05 1.82 5.37
N PHE A 259 0.02 0.54 5.01
CA PHE A 259 0.81 -0.49 5.68
C PHE A 259 2.21 -0.59 5.10
N TYR A 260 2.31 -0.65 3.78
CA TYR A 260 3.57 -0.84 3.08
C TYR A 260 3.64 0.02 1.82
N VAL A 261 4.86 0.27 1.37
CA VAL A 261 5.16 0.93 0.10
C VAL A 261 6.16 0.10 -0.71
N GLY A 262 5.86 -0.05 -2.00
CA GLY A 262 6.74 -0.70 -2.98
C GLY A 262 7.57 0.34 -3.72
N VAL A 263 8.90 0.18 -3.66
CA VAL A 263 9.88 1.18 -4.10
C VAL A 263 10.88 0.61 -5.11
N GLY A 264 10.53 -0.47 -5.77
CA GLY A 264 11.37 -1.13 -6.78
C GLY A 264 10.99 -2.59 -6.99
N GLU A 265 11.80 -3.32 -7.75
CA GLU A 265 11.52 -4.68 -8.20
C GLU A 265 12.10 -5.79 -7.31
N GLN A 266 13.05 -5.48 -6.42
CA GLN A 266 13.70 -6.48 -5.57
C GLN A 266 12.77 -6.95 -4.44
N MET A 267 13.04 -8.12 -3.86
CA MET A 267 12.27 -8.69 -2.76
C MET A 267 12.27 -7.79 -1.51
N THR A 268 13.33 -7.03 -1.30
CA THR A 268 13.51 -6.09 -0.20
C THR A 268 12.85 -4.73 -0.44
N ASP A 269 12.30 -4.49 -1.65
CA ASP A 269 11.73 -3.20 -2.04
C ASP A 269 10.26 -3.02 -1.64
N LEU A 270 9.75 -3.86 -0.75
CA LEU A 270 8.52 -3.61 -0.01
C LEU A 270 8.91 -3.20 1.41
N GLN A 271 8.57 -1.98 1.79
CA GLN A 271 8.95 -1.41 3.07
C GLN A 271 7.69 -1.07 3.88
N GLU A 272 7.74 -1.29 5.19
CA GLU A 272 6.69 -0.80 6.08
C GLU A 272 6.64 0.73 6.02
N PHE A 273 5.42 1.27 5.87
CA PHE A 273 5.25 2.72 5.80
C PHE A 273 5.42 3.36 7.18
N ASN A 274 6.33 4.32 7.23
CA ASN A 274 6.56 5.19 8.38
C ASN A 274 6.40 6.64 7.95
N ALA A 275 5.33 7.28 8.41
CA ALA A 275 5.00 8.65 8.05
C ALA A 275 6.11 9.66 8.40
N ASN A 276 6.74 9.52 9.57
CA ASN A 276 7.82 10.40 9.98
C ASN A 276 9.04 10.30 9.06
N ALA A 277 9.47 9.07 8.75
CA ALA A 277 10.60 8.84 7.84
C ALA A 277 10.30 9.29 6.41
N TYR A 278 9.05 9.14 5.97
CA TYR A 278 8.58 9.65 4.69
C TYR A 278 8.63 11.18 4.65
N LEU A 279 8.06 11.86 5.66
CA LEU A 279 8.07 13.31 5.76
C LEU A 279 9.49 13.88 5.88
N ASP A 280 10.36 13.27 6.68
CA ASP A 280 11.76 13.70 6.75
C ASP A 280 12.43 13.61 5.37
N THR A 281 12.18 12.54 4.62
CA THR A 281 12.74 12.40 3.27
C THR A 281 12.21 13.45 2.29
N LEU A 282 10.94 13.82 2.44
CA LEU A 282 10.29 14.85 1.62
C LEU A 282 10.76 16.27 1.98
N LEU A 283 10.90 16.56 3.27
CA LEU A 283 11.16 17.91 3.78
C LEU A 283 12.66 18.25 3.89
N ASP A 284 13.53 17.25 4.13
CA ASP A 284 14.97 17.51 4.25
C ASP A 284 15.58 18.32 3.08
N PRO A 285 15.21 18.05 1.81
CA PRO A 285 15.73 18.85 0.70
C PRO A 285 15.24 20.31 0.68
N ILE A 286 14.04 20.56 1.24
CA ILE A 286 13.38 21.87 1.23
C ILE A 286 14.02 22.83 2.24
N PHE A 287 14.45 22.31 3.39
CA PHE A 287 14.95 23.07 4.53
C PHE A 287 16.48 22.96 4.74
N LYS A 288 17.21 22.62 3.68
CA LYS A 288 18.69 22.55 3.72
C LYS A 288 19.34 23.89 3.52
#